data_89093a9b030b13507b62d74563333dba
#
_entry.id   89093a9b030b13507b62d74563333dba
#
_cell.length_a   1.000
_cell.length_b   1.000
_cell.length_c   1.000
_cell.angle_alpha   90.00
_cell.angle_beta   90.00
_cell.angle_gamma   90.00
#
_symmetry.space_group_name_H-M   'P 1'
#
loop_
_entity.id
_entity.type
_entity.pdbx_description
1 polymer ?
#
loop_
_entity_poly.entity_id
_entity_poly.type
_entity_poly.pdbx_seq_one_letter_code
_entity_poly.pdbx_strand_id
1 'polypeptide(L)'
;RGLGDVYKRQDCTGFARIFSDESDWISFKDNLPMNSVTTFTREHSGNIDMVTKANALSSGWSWEIPTQERYGCGYVNCDSFIDQNEVEKEILSIYPDAEIKNSFKFDSGKLKKSWNNNVISLGLSYHFLEPLQATNIHMTVVQIDTLCTKYIRDTKERTINDHVKSSYNRTIDNLIENFKHYINAHWSSSRNDTEFWKYISKKEHLTDFTKEIIGLIKTRGLFSSDFPSLYGGTGTQLWGYTMLGLGHATQEDSFKFLRELGFYQDGMNEFFNIQNTINQMPLLTYKKLIDKLGFMREGFWW
;
A
#
# COMPACT_ATOMS: atom_id res chain seq x y z
N ARG A 1 3.61 18.45 35.55
CA ARG A 1 3.91 17.33 34.62
C ARG A 1 3.75 16.06 35.41
N GLY A 2 2.72 15.24 35.11
CA GLY A 2 2.46 14.00 35.82
C GLY A 2 3.50 12.91 35.46
N LEU A 3 3.75 11.98 36.37
CA LEU A 3 4.68 10.85 36.19
C LEU A 3 4.35 10.00 34.94
N GLY A 4 3.11 10.04 34.44
CA GLY A 4 2.71 9.36 33.20
C GLY A 4 3.42 9.87 31.94
N ASP A 5 3.83 11.12 31.88
CA ASP A 5 4.57 11.72 30.77
C ASP A 5 6.01 11.22 30.62
N VAL A 6 6.56 10.64 31.66
CA VAL A 6 7.94 10.14 31.68
C VAL A 6 8.03 8.74 31.05
N TYR A 7 6.95 7.98 31.01
CA TYR A 7 6.99 6.57 30.62
C TYR A 7 6.55 6.28 29.19
N LYS A 8 5.69 7.11 28.59
CA LYS A 8 5.20 6.88 27.23
C LYS A 8 4.81 8.21 26.56
N ARG A 9 5.39 8.48 25.39
CA ARG A 9 4.95 9.51 24.46
C ARG A 9 4.65 8.87 23.12
N GLN A 10 3.54 9.23 22.49
CA GLN A 10 3.24 8.86 21.11
C GLN A 10 3.67 10.02 20.21
N ASP A 11 4.53 9.71 19.24
CA ASP A 11 4.86 10.62 18.16
C ASP A 11 3.92 10.36 16.97
N CYS A 12 2.98 11.28 16.77
CA CYS A 12 2.06 11.30 15.64
C CYS A 12 2.27 12.54 14.76
N THR A 13 3.49 13.11 14.76
CA THR A 13 3.80 14.36 14.07
C THR A 13 4.04 14.19 12.55
N GLY A 14 3.77 13.00 12.02
CA GLY A 14 3.90 12.72 10.61
C GLY A 14 5.35 12.85 10.12
N PHE A 15 5.54 13.42 8.96
CA PHE A 15 6.88 13.60 8.39
C PHE A 15 7.82 14.50 9.22
N ALA A 16 7.28 15.29 10.15
CA ALA A 16 8.12 16.15 11.01
C ALA A 16 8.97 15.35 12.01
N ARG A 17 8.51 14.15 12.44
CA ARG A 17 9.27 13.20 13.30
C ARG A 17 10.01 13.88 14.45
N ILE A 18 9.33 14.80 15.16
CA ILE A 18 9.96 15.74 16.11
C ILE A 18 10.68 15.09 17.30
N PHE A 19 10.49 13.79 17.52
CA PHE A 19 11.13 13.03 18.61
C PHE A 19 12.19 12.03 18.11
N SER A 20 12.56 12.06 16.82
CA SER A 20 13.50 11.14 16.20
C SER A 20 14.61 11.91 15.49
N ASP A 21 15.81 11.35 15.46
CA ASP A 21 16.92 11.88 14.67
C ASP A 21 16.81 11.42 13.21
N GLU A 22 17.23 12.26 12.27
CA GLU A 22 17.30 11.89 10.84
C GLU A 22 18.20 10.67 10.60
N SER A 23 19.25 10.50 11.41
CA SER A 23 20.16 9.35 11.35
C SER A 23 19.50 8.00 11.74
N ASP A 24 18.29 8.05 12.31
CA ASP A 24 17.51 6.85 12.63
C ASP A 24 16.60 6.41 11.47
N TRP A 25 16.52 7.18 10.39
CA TRP A 25 15.76 6.82 9.21
C TRP A 25 16.52 5.80 8.35
N ILE A 26 15.82 4.74 7.93
CA ILE A 26 16.29 3.73 6.98
C ILE A 26 15.50 3.95 5.70
N SER A 27 16.14 4.48 4.67
CA SER A 27 15.56 4.68 3.35
C SER A 27 15.42 3.36 2.60
N PHE A 28 14.32 3.19 1.88
CA PHE A 28 14.05 2.06 0.98
C PHE A 28 14.27 2.40 -0.50
N LYS A 29 14.94 3.51 -0.80
CA LYS A 29 15.12 4.04 -2.16
C LYS A 29 15.66 3.03 -3.17
N ASP A 30 16.45 2.05 -2.73
CA ASP A 30 17.03 1.03 -3.62
C ASP A 30 15.97 0.05 -4.16
N ASN A 31 14.87 -0.13 -3.43
CA ASN A 31 13.74 -0.98 -3.81
C ASN A 31 12.47 -0.18 -4.17
N LEU A 32 12.31 1.02 -3.62
CA LEU A 32 11.18 1.92 -3.78
C LEU A 32 11.68 3.32 -4.12
N PRO A 33 12.09 3.59 -5.36
CA PRO A 33 12.78 4.83 -5.74
C PRO A 33 11.83 6.02 -5.97
N MET A 34 10.51 5.82 -5.85
CA MET A 34 9.57 6.94 -5.93
C MET A 34 9.83 7.94 -4.82
N ASN A 35 9.99 9.21 -5.18
CA ASN A 35 10.43 10.25 -4.25
C ASN A 35 9.74 11.60 -4.44
N SER A 36 8.81 11.70 -5.37
CA SER A 36 8.08 12.93 -5.65
C SER A 36 6.62 12.64 -5.94
N VAL A 37 5.75 13.59 -5.61
CA VAL A 37 4.33 13.51 -5.96
C VAL A 37 3.80 14.88 -6.30
N THR A 38 3.00 14.94 -7.37
CA THR A 38 2.23 16.11 -7.77
C THR A 38 0.77 15.81 -7.66
N THR A 39 0.05 16.52 -6.79
CA THR A 39 -1.39 16.35 -6.58
C THR A 39 -2.18 17.26 -7.49
N PHE A 40 -3.31 16.76 -7.99
CA PHE A 40 -4.22 17.51 -8.84
C PHE A 40 -5.67 17.06 -8.61
N THR A 41 -6.61 17.83 -9.12
CA THR A 41 -8.04 17.51 -9.08
C THR A 41 -8.63 17.55 -10.47
N ARG A 42 -9.71 16.80 -10.68
CA ARG A 42 -10.48 16.77 -11.93
C ARG A 42 -11.96 16.81 -11.61
N GLU A 43 -12.74 17.40 -12.51
CA GLU A 43 -14.19 17.41 -12.38
C GLU A 43 -14.82 16.07 -12.77
N HIS A 44 -16.03 15.80 -12.28
CA HIS A 44 -16.82 14.66 -12.72
C HIS A 44 -17.44 14.95 -14.09
N SER A 45 -17.25 14.06 -15.04
CA SER A 45 -17.85 14.12 -16.37
C SER A 45 -19.20 13.38 -16.50
N GLY A 46 -20.00 13.31 -15.43
CA GLY A 46 -21.30 12.66 -15.41
C GLY A 46 -21.35 11.36 -14.62
N ASN A 47 -21.03 10.21 -15.20
CA ASN A 47 -20.96 8.95 -14.45
C ASN A 47 -19.64 8.85 -13.68
N ILE A 48 -19.75 8.64 -12.37
CA ILE A 48 -18.60 8.46 -11.48
C ILE A 48 -18.34 6.96 -11.35
N ASP A 49 -17.14 6.52 -11.72
CA ASP A 49 -16.68 5.17 -11.40
C ASP A 49 -16.51 5.04 -9.88
N MET A 50 -17.02 3.94 -9.32
CA MET A 50 -16.94 3.69 -7.88
C MET A 50 -15.69 2.93 -7.49
N VAL A 51 -14.60 3.16 -8.20
CA VAL A 51 -13.32 2.48 -7.99
C VAL A 51 -12.17 3.48 -8.03
N THR A 52 -11.17 3.27 -7.19
CA THR A 52 -9.89 3.94 -7.33
C THR A 52 -9.14 3.35 -8.52
N LYS A 53 -8.63 4.19 -9.40
CA LYS A 53 -7.78 3.77 -10.51
C LYS A 53 -6.33 4.10 -10.22
N ALA A 54 -5.44 3.20 -10.63
CA ALA A 54 -4.00 3.43 -10.66
C ALA A 54 -3.51 3.24 -12.10
N ASN A 55 -2.85 4.25 -12.65
CA ASN A 55 -2.38 4.26 -14.03
C ASN A 55 -0.85 4.35 -14.05
N ALA A 56 -0.19 3.49 -14.81
CA ALA A 56 1.25 3.54 -15.01
C ALA A 56 1.60 4.62 -16.04
N LEU A 57 2.37 5.63 -15.63
CA LEU A 57 2.79 6.77 -16.43
C LEU A 57 4.26 6.65 -16.90
N SER A 58 4.80 7.68 -17.52
CA SER A 58 6.14 7.62 -18.13
C SER A 58 7.25 7.34 -17.11
N SER A 59 7.16 7.92 -15.92
CA SER A 59 8.19 7.84 -14.87
C SER A 59 7.64 7.58 -13.48
N GLY A 60 6.54 6.82 -13.41
CA GLY A 60 5.86 6.47 -12.18
C GLY A 60 4.42 6.05 -12.42
N TRP A 61 3.51 6.46 -11.53
CA TRP A 61 2.11 6.10 -11.59
C TRP A 61 1.21 7.19 -11.02
N SER A 62 -0.05 7.24 -11.47
CA SER A 62 -1.06 8.16 -10.93
C SER A 62 -2.20 7.40 -10.28
N TRP A 63 -2.83 8.02 -9.29
CA TRP A 63 -4.12 7.58 -8.76
C TRP A 63 -5.23 8.54 -9.15
N GLU A 64 -6.44 7.99 -9.28
CA GLU A 64 -7.69 8.72 -9.42
C GLU A 64 -8.69 8.16 -8.39
N ILE A 65 -9.08 8.98 -7.42
CA ILE A 65 -10.01 8.60 -6.37
C ILE A 65 -11.29 9.43 -6.54
N PRO A 66 -12.42 8.80 -6.86
CA PRO A 66 -13.69 9.53 -6.95
C PRO A 66 -14.16 9.94 -5.55
N THR A 67 -14.49 11.21 -5.40
CA THR A 67 -15.16 11.77 -4.23
C THR A 67 -16.55 12.26 -4.62
N GLN A 68 -17.30 12.85 -3.72
CA GLN A 68 -18.64 13.37 -4.03
C GLN A 68 -18.63 14.57 -5.00
N GLU A 69 -17.57 15.37 -4.98
CA GLU A 69 -17.48 16.63 -5.70
C GLU A 69 -16.55 16.56 -6.91
N ARG A 70 -15.50 15.74 -6.85
CA ARG A 70 -14.42 15.71 -7.84
C ARG A 70 -13.60 14.43 -7.74
N TYR A 71 -12.69 14.22 -8.68
CA TYR A 71 -11.61 13.24 -8.51
C TYR A 71 -10.44 13.88 -7.75
N GLY A 72 -10.00 13.22 -6.69
CA GLY A 72 -8.71 13.48 -6.04
C GLY A 72 -7.63 12.65 -6.73
N CYS A 73 -6.64 13.30 -7.30
CA CYS A 73 -5.62 12.65 -8.12
C CYS A 73 -4.21 13.01 -7.66
N GLY A 74 -3.25 12.19 -8.04
CA GLY A 74 -1.85 12.51 -7.88
C GLY A 74 -0.96 11.65 -8.76
N TYR A 75 0.17 12.21 -9.19
CA TYR A 75 1.21 11.53 -9.92
C TYR A 75 2.43 11.34 -9.02
N VAL A 76 2.73 10.09 -8.69
CA VAL A 76 3.93 9.68 -7.95
C VAL A 76 5.01 9.34 -8.96
N ASN A 77 6.16 9.99 -8.87
CA ASN A 77 7.23 9.83 -9.84
C ASN A 77 8.61 9.75 -9.18
N CYS A 78 9.58 9.28 -9.97
CA CYS A 78 10.99 9.32 -9.62
C CYS A 78 11.63 10.54 -10.32
N ASP A 79 12.05 11.54 -9.55
CA ASP A 79 12.58 12.82 -10.06
C ASP A 79 13.92 12.70 -10.77
N SER A 80 14.56 11.54 -10.72
CA SER A 80 15.77 11.24 -11.51
C SER A 80 15.46 11.00 -13.00
N PHE A 81 14.20 10.79 -13.38
CA PHE A 81 13.77 10.44 -14.74
C PHE A 81 12.81 11.45 -15.36
N ILE A 82 12.27 12.36 -14.58
CA ILE A 82 11.31 13.36 -15.05
C ILE A 82 11.36 14.59 -14.14
N ASP A 83 11.47 15.79 -14.72
CA ASP A 83 11.41 17.01 -13.94
C ASP A 83 9.96 17.48 -13.68
N GLN A 84 9.79 18.44 -12.77
CA GLN A 84 8.48 18.93 -12.36
C GLN A 84 7.67 19.53 -13.54
N ASN A 85 8.31 20.21 -14.48
CA ASN A 85 7.62 20.82 -15.63
C ASN A 85 7.11 19.73 -16.59
N GLU A 86 7.88 18.66 -16.75
CA GLU A 86 7.51 17.51 -17.58
C GLU A 86 6.37 16.73 -16.92
N VAL A 87 6.40 16.55 -15.59
CA VAL A 87 5.30 15.97 -14.82
C VAL A 87 3.99 16.72 -15.06
N GLU A 88 4.00 18.04 -14.94
CA GLU A 88 2.82 18.88 -15.16
C GLU A 88 2.31 18.80 -16.60
N LYS A 89 3.22 18.81 -17.58
CA LYS A 89 2.86 18.63 -19.00
C LYS A 89 2.25 17.25 -19.26
N GLU A 90 2.81 16.17 -18.67
CA GLU A 90 2.26 14.83 -18.81
C GLU A 90 0.85 14.74 -18.18
N ILE A 91 0.66 15.29 -16.98
CA ILE A 91 -0.65 15.37 -16.35
C ILE A 91 -1.66 16.07 -17.28
N LEU A 92 -1.35 17.27 -17.76
CA LEU A 92 -2.25 18.05 -18.61
C LEU A 92 -2.48 17.42 -19.98
N SER A 93 -1.53 16.64 -20.49
CA SER A 93 -1.69 15.92 -21.77
C SER A 93 -2.68 14.75 -21.65
N ILE A 94 -2.69 14.06 -20.49
CA ILE A 94 -3.58 12.92 -20.20
C ILE A 94 -4.94 13.42 -19.69
N TYR A 95 -4.92 14.45 -18.85
CA TYR A 95 -6.05 15.03 -18.16
C TYR A 95 -6.13 16.54 -18.43
N PRO A 96 -6.69 16.97 -19.60
CA PRO A 96 -6.74 18.38 -19.95
C PRO A 96 -7.57 19.26 -19.00
N ASP A 97 -8.46 18.63 -18.21
CA ASP A 97 -9.29 19.25 -17.17
C ASP A 97 -8.63 19.27 -15.79
N ALA A 98 -7.36 18.83 -15.67
CA ALA A 98 -6.68 18.76 -14.40
C ALA A 98 -6.32 20.15 -13.85
N GLU A 99 -6.61 20.37 -12.58
CA GLU A 99 -6.15 21.51 -11.81
C GLU A 99 -5.03 21.06 -10.86
N ILE A 100 -3.77 21.41 -11.17
CA ILE A 100 -2.60 21.06 -10.38
C ILE A 100 -2.64 21.83 -9.07
N LYS A 101 -2.37 21.16 -7.95
CA LYS A 101 -2.47 21.73 -6.60
C LYS A 101 -1.10 21.91 -5.96
N ASN A 102 -0.47 20.83 -5.54
CA ASN A 102 0.79 20.87 -4.79
C ASN A 102 1.74 19.78 -5.27
N SER A 103 3.03 20.05 -5.12
CA SER A 103 4.08 19.06 -5.33
C SER A 103 4.97 19.00 -4.09
N PHE A 104 5.36 17.80 -3.69
CA PHE A 104 6.27 17.61 -2.57
C PHE A 104 7.12 16.36 -2.77
N LYS A 105 8.28 16.34 -2.09
CA LYS A 105 9.19 15.21 -2.09
C LYS A 105 9.02 14.37 -0.84
N PHE A 106 9.30 13.09 -0.95
CA PHE A 106 9.29 12.13 0.15
C PHE A 106 10.41 11.11 0.00
N ASP A 107 10.67 10.37 1.05
CA ASP A 107 11.52 9.19 1.04
C ASP A 107 10.76 8.02 1.67
N SER A 108 10.59 6.94 0.90
CA SER A 108 10.03 5.70 1.44
C SER A 108 11.03 5.05 2.38
N GLY A 109 10.56 4.68 3.58
CA GLY A 109 11.43 4.14 4.60
C GLY A 109 10.75 3.97 5.96
N LYS A 110 11.57 3.73 6.97
CA LYS A 110 11.13 3.61 8.37
C LYS A 110 12.23 4.05 9.33
N LEU A 111 11.86 4.37 10.56
CA LEU A 111 12.83 4.49 11.65
C LEU A 111 13.39 3.12 12.02
N LYS A 112 14.62 3.08 12.55
CA LYS A 112 15.25 1.86 13.10
C LYS A 112 14.39 1.18 14.16
N LYS A 113 13.62 1.96 14.94
CA LYS A 113 12.75 1.47 16.01
C LYS A 113 11.49 2.32 16.06
N SER A 114 10.31 1.67 16.09
CA SER A 114 9.04 2.36 16.36
C SER A 114 8.94 2.77 17.84
N TRP A 115 9.38 1.90 18.74
CA TRP A 115 9.44 2.19 20.18
C TRP A 115 10.89 2.37 20.61
N ASN A 116 11.29 3.62 20.80
CA ASN A 116 12.62 3.99 21.26
C ASN A 116 12.53 4.71 22.62
N ASN A 117 13.20 4.18 23.64
CA ASN A 117 13.15 4.70 25.01
C ASN A 117 11.69 4.83 25.54
N ASN A 118 11.23 6.06 25.74
CA ASN A 118 9.86 6.40 26.18
C ASN A 118 8.98 6.93 25.06
N VAL A 119 9.45 6.94 23.81
CA VAL A 119 8.71 7.42 22.64
C VAL A 119 8.29 6.26 21.75
N ILE A 120 7.04 6.26 21.32
CA ILE A 120 6.50 5.35 20.31
C ILE A 120 6.11 6.21 19.09
N SER A 121 6.80 6.04 17.98
CA SER A 121 6.47 6.69 16.72
C SER A 121 5.40 5.88 15.99
N LEU A 122 4.31 6.53 15.58
CA LEU A 122 3.12 5.92 14.96
C LEU A 122 2.85 6.50 13.58
N GLY A 123 2.43 5.64 12.66
CA GLY A 123 2.11 6.04 11.29
C GLY A 123 3.28 6.71 10.60
N LEU A 124 3.04 7.87 9.96
CA LEU A 124 4.06 8.58 9.17
C LEU A 124 5.26 9.07 9.99
N SER A 125 5.16 9.14 11.31
CA SER A 125 6.32 9.41 12.17
C SER A 125 7.26 8.20 12.27
N TYR A 126 6.75 6.99 12.08
CA TYR A 126 7.56 5.76 12.11
C TYR A 126 7.96 5.29 10.72
N HIS A 127 7.02 5.21 9.78
CA HIS A 127 7.23 4.66 8.45
C HIS A 127 6.45 5.44 7.40
N PHE A 128 6.94 5.39 6.18
CA PHE A 128 6.22 5.79 4.99
C PHE A 128 6.63 4.91 3.82
N LEU A 129 5.67 4.35 3.13
CA LEU A 129 5.84 3.73 1.83
C LEU A 129 5.10 4.56 0.80
N GLU A 130 5.57 4.56 -0.44
CA GLU A 130 4.83 5.22 -1.51
C GLU A 130 3.34 4.81 -1.49
N PRO A 131 2.40 5.71 -1.86
CA PRO A 131 0.97 5.48 -1.57
C PRO A 131 0.30 4.39 -2.42
N LEU A 132 1.06 3.63 -3.20
CA LEU A 132 0.55 2.51 -3.98
C LEU A 132 -0.22 1.53 -3.08
N GLN A 133 -1.45 1.16 -3.48
CA GLN A 133 -2.37 0.32 -2.71
C GLN A 133 -2.85 0.94 -1.38
N ALA A 134 -2.62 2.24 -1.12
CA ALA A 134 -3.05 2.97 0.10
C ALA A 134 -2.64 2.28 1.42
N THR A 135 -1.49 1.61 1.45
CA THR A 135 -1.07 0.72 2.54
C THR A 135 -0.73 1.43 3.85
N ASN A 136 -0.31 2.71 3.79
CA ASN A 136 0.14 3.45 4.97
C ASN A 136 -0.95 3.61 6.06
N ILE A 137 -2.21 3.86 5.66
CA ILE A 137 -3.33 3.95 6.60
C ILE A 137 -3.57 2.59 7.26
N HIS A 138 -3.61 1.52 6.46
CA HIS A 138 -3.80 0.16 6.96
C HIS A 138 -2.70 -0.22 7.97
N MET A 139 -1.43 -0.03 7.61
CA MET A 139 -0.30 -0.32 8.51
C MET A 139 -0.37 0.48 9.79
N THR A 140 -0.78 1.75 9.74
CA THR A 140 -0.96 2.59 10.92
C THR A 140 -2.06 2.05 11.83
N VAL A 141 -3.21 1.64 11.28
CA VAL A 141 -4.31 1.05 12.05
C VAL A 141 -3.86 -0.26 12.71
N VAL A 142 -3.19 -1.14 11.97
CA VAL A 142 -2.64 -2.41 12.51
C VAL A 142 -1.59 -2.14 13.59
N GLN A 143 -0.75 -1.12 13.42
CA GLN A 143 0.24 -0.71 14.41
C GLN A 143 -0.42 -0.27 15.72
N ILE A 144 -1.46 0.58 15.63
CA ILE A 144 -2.21 1.07 16.81
C ILE A 144 -2.96 -0.09 17.48
N ASP A 145 -3.68 -0.91 16.71
CA ASP A 145 -4.40 -2.05 17.25
C ASP A 145 -3.44 -3.02 17.97
N THR A 146 -2.32 -3.37 17.33
CA THR A 146 -1.29 -4.21 17.93
C THR A 146 -0.76 -3.61 19.23
N LEU A 147 -0.45 -2.31 19.25
CA LEU A 147 0.01 -1.62 20.45
C LEU A 147 -1.03 -1.72 21.58
N CYS A 148 -2.27 -1.37 21.28
CA CYS A 148 -3.35 -1.32 22.27
C CYS A 148 -3.73 -2.70 22.80
N THR A 149 -3.88 -3.68 21.91
CA THR A 149 -4.42 -5.00 22.27
C THR A 149 -3.38 -5.93 22.88
N LYS A 150 -2.14 -5.90 22.39
CA LYS A 150 -1.10 -6.86 22.79
C LYS A 150 -0.06 -6.31 23.77
N TYR A 151 0.19 -4.99 23.76
CA TYR A 151 1.30 -4.42 24.51
C TYR A 151 0.89 -3.43 25.61
N ILE A 152 -0.30 -2.83 25.54
CA ILE A 152 -0.78 -1.87 26.56
C ILE A 152 -1.91 -2.44 27.39
N ARG A 153 -2.86 -3.18 26.81
CA ARG A 153 -4.10 -3.63 27.47
C ARG A 153 -3.85 -4.41 28.75
N ASP A 154 -2.83 -5.29 28.73
CA ASP A 154 -2.52 -6.21 29.83
C ASP A 154 -1.42 -5.71 30.78
N THR A 155 -1.01 -4.44 30.64
CA THR A 155 0.14 -3.89 31.38
C THR A 155 -0.25 -3.12 32.65
N LYS A 156 -1.49 -3.25 33.17
CA LYS A 156 -1.94 -2.49 34.35
C LYS A 156 -1.02 -2.60 35.57
N GLU A 157 -0.20 -3.67 35.65
CA GLU A 157 0.74 -3.90 36.75
C GLU A 157 2.14 -4.33 36.26
N ARG A 158 2.40 -4.34 34.95
CA ARG A 158 3.68 -4.82 34.42
C ARG A 158 4.59 -3.66 34.01
N THR A 159 5.81 -3.71 34.51
CA THR A 159 6.87 -2.82 34.04
C THR A 159 7.14 -3.09 32.57
N ILE A 160 6.97 -2.08 31.71
CA ILE A 160 7.40 -2.18 30.31
C ILE A 160 8.91 -2.18 30.26
N ASN A 161 9.46 -3.35 30.01
CA ASN A 161 10.90 -3.56 29.90
C ASN A 161 11.36 -3.61 28.45
N ASP A 162 12.67 -3.73 28.24
CA ASP A 162 13.24 -3.73 26.89
C ASP A 162 12.87 -4.96 26.06
N HIS A 163 12.52 -6.07 26.67
CA HIS A 163 11.98 -7.25 25.95
C HIS A 163 10.62 -6.99 25.34
N VAL A 164 9.74 -6.29 26.06
CA VAL A 164 8.42 -5.87 25.55
C VAL A 164 8.58 -4.91 24.37
N LYS A 165 9.45 -3.89 24.50
CA LYS A 165 9.75 -2.92 23.41
C LYS A 165 10.35 -3.63 22.20
N SER A 166 11.29 -4.52 22.42
CA SER A 166 11.96 -5.28 21.35
C SER A 166 10.97 -6.20 20.62
N SER A 167 10.04 -6.84 21.35
CA SER A 167 8.99 -7.66 20.77
C SER A 167 8.03 -6.83 19.90
N TYR A 168 7.61 -5.66 20.40
CA TYR A 168 6.78 -4.74 19.65
C TYR A 168 7.48 -4.26 18.37
N ASN A 169 8.72 -3.77 18.51
CA ASN A 169 9.51 -3.29 17.38
C ASN A 169 9.63 -4.37 16.29
N ARG A 170 9.97 -5.60 16.65
CA ARG A 170 10.08 -6.71 15.70
C ARG A 170 8.73 -7.00 15.00
N THR A 171 7.61 -6.97 15.75
CA THR A 171 6.28 -7.24 15.18
C THR A 171 5.90 -6.20 14.13
N ILE A 172 6.11 -4.91 14.44
CA ILE A 172 5.78 -3.83 13.51
C ILE A 172 6.79 -3.76 12.36
N ASP A 173 8.06 -4.01 12.63
CA ASP A 173 9.12 -4.07 11.63
C ASP A 173 8.80 -5.10 10.54
N ASN A 174 8.41 -6.31 10.95
CA ASN A 174 8.01 -7.37 10.03
C ASN A 174 6.79 -6.97 9.18
N LEU A 175 5.84 -6.23 9.74
CA LEU A 175 4.69 -5.72 8.99
C LEU A 175 5.13 -4.74 7.89
N ILE A 176 5.99 -3.78 8.23
CA ILE A 176 6.46 -2.78 7.27
C ILE A 176 7.30 -3.43 6.16
N GLU A 177 8.20 -4.36 6.51
CA GLU A 177 8.98 -5.11 5.52
C GLU A 177 8.09 -5.94 4.58
N ASN A 178 7.04 -6.57 5.10
CA ASN A 178 6.08 -7.33 4.30
C ASN A 178 5.39 -6.43 3.26
N PHE A 179 4.93 -5.25 3.65
CA PHE A 179 4.35 -4.28 2.71
C PHE A 179 5.37 -3.67 1.76
N LYS A 180 6.62 -3.44 2.20
CA LYS A 180 7.71 -3.03 1.30
C LYS A 180 7.90 -4.04 0.17
N HIS A 181 7.96 -5.32 0.49
CA HIS A 181 8.07 -6.37 -0.51
C HIS A 181 6.88 -6.39 -1.47
N TYR A 182 5.67 -6.23 -0.92
CA TYR A 182 4.44 -6.21 -1.73
C TYR A 182 4.39 -5.03 -2.69
N ILE A 183 4.73 -3.82 -2.25
CA ILE A 183 4.81 -2.65 -3.14
C ILE A 183 5.92 -2.83 -4.17
N ASN A 184 7.09 -3.32 -3.75
CA ASN A 184 8.21 -3.62 -4.65
C ASN A 184 7.82 -4.62 -5.75
N ALA A 185 6.92 -5.56 -5.45
CA ALA A 185 6.44 -6.52 -6.43
C ALA A 185 5.75 -5.87 -7.64
N HIS A 186 5.07 -4.73 -7.47
CA HIS A 186 4.42 -4.01 -8.56
C HIS A 186 5.42 -3.47 -9.59
N TRP A 187 6.67 -3.25 -9.19
CA TRP A 187 7.75 -2.81 -10.07
C TRP A 187 8.40 -3.94 -10.88
N SER A 188 8.01 -5.19 -10.68
CA SER A 188 8.47 -6.34 -11.47
C SER A 188 7.79 -6.46 -12.83
N SER A 189 7.43 -5.33 -13.43
CA SER A 189 6.77 -5.23 -14.72
C SER A 189 7.69 -5.59 -15.88
N SER A 190 7.12 -6.11 -16.97
CA SER A 190 7.82 -6.28 -18.26
C SER A 190 7.85 -5.01 -19.11
N ARG A 191 7.26 -3.91 -18.64
CA ARG A 191 7.24 -2.62 -19.32
C ARG A 191 8.66 -2.06 -19.45
N ASN A 192 9.02 -1.55 -20.63
CA ASN A 192 10.37 -1.05 -20.94
C ASN A 192 10.38 0.10 -21.98
N ASP A 193 9.25 0.79 -22.11
CA ASP A 193 9.04 1.84 -23.10
C ASP A 193 9.69 3.19 -22.74
N THR A 194 10.07 3.39 -21.48
CA THR A 194 10.78 4.57 -21.00
C THR A 194 12.04 4.18 -20.23
N GLU A 195 12.95 5.15 -20.02
CA GLU A 195 14.18 4.92 -19.24
C GLU A 195 13.85 4.55 -17.78
N PHE A 196 12.80 5.17 -17.20
CA PHE A 196 12.32 4.80 -15.88
C PHE A 196 11.89 3.30 -15.82
N TRP A 197 11.06 2.84 -16.76
CA TRP A 197 10.59 1.46 -16.77
C TRP A 197 11.70 0.46 -17.03
N LYS A 198 12.69 0.82 -17.89
CA LYS A 198 13.91 0.02 -18.06
C LYS A 198 14.76 -0.06 -16.81
N TYR A 199 14.77 1.00 -16.01
CA TYR A 199 15.50 1.06 -14.75
C TYR A 199 14.83 0.20 -13.67
N ILE A 200 13.56 0.50 -13.37
CA ILE A 200 12.88 -0.07 -12.20
C ILE A 200 12.56 -1.57 -12.36
N SER A 201 12.37 -2.05 -13.59
CA SER A 201 12.09 -3.46 -13.88
C SER A 201 13.32 -4.39 -13.74
N LYS A 202 14.51 -3.82 -13.52
CA LYS A 202 15.70 -4.65 -13.33
C LYS A 202 15.62 -5.45 -12.04
N LYS A 203 16.08 -6.70 -12.12
CA LYS A 203 16.07 -7.63 -10.96
C LYS A 203 16.82 -7.11 -9.74
N GLU A 204 17.82 -6.24 -9.92
CA GLU A 204 18.60 -5.67 -8.83
C GLU A 204 17.77 -4.79 -7.89
N HIS A 205 16.69 -4.17 -8.39
CA HIS A 205 15.78 -3.35 -7.59
C HIS A 205 14.71 -4.18 -6.88
N LEU A 206 14.54 -5.46 -7.24
CA LEU A 206 13.60 -6.33 -6.56
C LEU A 206 14.20 -6.86 -5.26
N THR A 207 13.39 -6.90 -4.22
CA THR A 207 13.78 -7.57 -2.97
C THR A 207 13.94 -9.07 -3.17
N ASP A 208 14.73 -9.73 -2.34
CA ASP A 208 14.93 -11.17 -2.46
C ASP A 208 13.63 -11.95 -2.25
N PHE A 209 12.79 -11.50 -1.33
CA PHE A 209 11.45 -12.07 -1.14
C PHE A 209 10.57 -11.92 -2.39
N THR A 210 10.58 -10.75 -3.04
CA THR A 210 9.85 -10.56 -4.31
C THR A 210 10.34 -11.52 -5.40
N LYS A 211 11.67 -11.68 -5.54
CA LYS A 211 12.27 -12.64 -6.50
C LYS A 211 11.85 -14.08 -6.21
N GLU A 212 11.82 -14.46 -4.93
CA GLU A 212 11.37 -15.77 -4.48
C GLU A 212 9.91 -16.02 -4.87
N ILE A 213 8.99 -15.11 -4.55
CA ILE A 213 7.57 -15.23 -4.89
C ILE A 213 7.36 -15.34 -6.41
N ILE A 214 8.08 -14.52 -7.21
CA ILE A 214 8.05 -14.63 -8.67
C ILE A 214 8.53 -16.01 -9.15
N GLY A 215 9.56 -16.56 -8.54
CA GLY A 215 10.04 -17.91 -8.83
C GLY A 215 9.02 -18.99 -8.51
N LEU A 216 8.39 -18.88 -7.34
CA LEU A 216 7.39 -19.84 -6.87
C LEU A 216 6.14 -19.86 -7.77
N ILE A 217 5.57 -18.68 -8.09
CA ILE A 217 4.34 -18.62 -8.88
C ILE A 217 4.52 -19.17 -10.30
N LYS A 218 5.71 -19.04 -10.86
CA LYS A 218 6.07 -19.62 -12.18
C LYS A 218 6.23 -21.13 -12.14
N THR A 219 6.48 -21.69 -10.95
CA THR A 219 6.82 -23.12 -10.81
C THR A 219 5.65 -23.94 -10.33
N ARG A 220 4.92 -23.47 -9.30
CA ARG A 220 3.91 -24.29 -8.61
C ARG A 220 2.72 -23.51 -8.04
N GLY A 221 2.64 -22.20 -8.30
CA GLY A 221 1.67 -21.33 -7.63
C GLY A 221 2.09 -20.97 -6.19
N LEU A 222 1.22 -20.28 -5.49
CA LEU A 222 1.48 -19.72 -4.16
C LEU A 222 0.62 -20.40 -3.08
N PHE A 223 1.23 -20.72 -1.94
CA PHE A 223 0.56 -21.20 -0.74
C PHE A 223 0.65 -20.17 0.39
N SER A 224 -0.26 -20.26 1.35
CA SER A 224 -0.22 -19.41 2.55
C SER A 224 1.08 -19.58 3.34
N SER A 225 1.72 -20.75 3.28
CA SER A 225 3.01 -21.03 3.91
C SER A 225 4.19 -20.29 3.28
N ASP A 226 4.03 -19.76 2.07
CA ASP A 226 5.07 -18.96 1.40
C ASP A 226 5.16 -17.54 1.97
N PHE A 227 4.22 -17.16 2.82
CA PHE A 227 4.14 -15.83 3.42
C PHE A 227 4.29 -15.88 4.93
N PRO A 228 4.92 -14.85 5.54
CA PRO A 228 4.93 -14.73 6.99
C PRO A 228 3.51 -14.65 7.53
N SER A 229 3.20 -15.40 8.59
CA SER A 229 1.93 -15.29 9.31
C SER A 229 1.92 -14.02 10.13
N LEU A 230 1.49 -12.91 9.54
CA LEU A 230 1.45 -11.58 10.12
C LEU A 230 0.00 -11.10 10.26
N TYR A 231 -0.34 -10.59 11.45
CA TYR A 231 -1.60 -9.89 11.65
C TYR A 231 -1.63 -8.62 10.78
N GLY A 232 -2.62 -8.56 9.88
CA GLY A 232 -2.78 -7.44 8.94
C GLY A 232 -1.75 -7.39 7.80
N GLY A 233 -0.89 -8.41 7.66
CA GLY A 233 0.08 -8.49 6.56
C GLY A 233 -0.53 -8.90 5.22
N THR A 234 0.27 -8.84 4.18
CA THR A 234 -0.10 -9.32 2.83
C THR A 234 0.07 -10.83 2.74
N GLY A 235 -0.75 -11.48 1.91
CA GLY A 235 -0.70 -12.94 1.75
C GLY A 235 -1.08 -13.37 0.34
N THR A 236 -1.30 -14.65 0.17
CA THR A 236 -1.50 -15.36 -1.11
C THR A 236 -2.44 -14.64 -2.06
N GLN A 237 -3.58 -14.15 -1.58
CA GLN A 237 -4.60 -13.56 -2.43
C GLN A 237 -4.12 -12.25 -3.09
N LEU A 238 -3.58 -11.32 -2.30
CA LEU A 238 -3.08 -10.03 -2.82
C LEU A 238 -1.92 -10.25 -3.79
N TRP A 239 -0.97 -11.09 -3.41
CA TRP A 239 0.17 -11.43 -4.25
C TRP A 239 -0.24 -12.15 -5.52
N GLY A 240 -1.18 -13.09 -5.43
CA GLY A 240 -1.70 -13.82 -6.59
C GLY A 240 -2.28 -12.89 -7.65
N TYR A 241 -3.16 -11.98 -7.26
CA TYR A 241 -3.73 -10.99 -8.18
C TYR A 241 -2.67 -10.07 -8.78
N THR A 242 -1.73 -9.59 -7.98
CA THR A 242 -0.64 -8.73 -8.46
C THR A 242 0.25 -9.47 -9.46
N MET A 243 0.66 -10.69 -9.16
CA MET A 243 1.53 -11.49 -10.03
C MET A 243 0.85 -11.88 -11.34
N LEU A 244 -0.45 -12.19 -11.30
CA LEU A 244 -1.24 -12.45 -12.52
C LEU A 244 -1.37 -11.17 -13.36
N GLY A 245 -1.69 -10.03 -12.74
CA GLY A 245 -1.80 -8.74 -13.42
C GLY A 245 -0.50 -8.27 -14.07
N LEU A 246 0.65 -8.61 -13.48
CA LEU A 246 1.98 -8.31 -14.01
C LEU A 246 2.47 -9.36 -15.06
N GLY A 247 1.70 -10.41 -15.33
CA GLY A 247 2.03 -11.44 -16.30
C GLY A 247 3.11 -12.43 -15.84
N HIS A 248 3.37 -12.56 -14.53
CA HIS A 248 4.29 -13.57 -14.00
C HIS A 248 3.70 -14.99 -14.01
N ALA A 249 2.38 -15.09 -14.03
CA ALA A 249 1.63 -16.32 -14.28
C ALA A 249 0.38 -16.00 -15.10
N THR A 250 -0.18 -17.00 -15.73
CA THR A 250 -1.44 -16.93 -16.48
C THR A 250 -2.57 -17.60 -15.71
N GLN A 251 -3.81 -17.34 -16.14
CA GLN A 251 -4.95 -18.09 -15.62
C GLN A 251 -4.84 -19.58 -15.95
N GLU A 252 -4.26 -19.92 -17.09
CA GLU A 252 -4.03 -21.32 -17.49
C GLU A 252 -3.03 -22.02 -16.57
N ASP A 253 -1.94 -21.32 -16.17
CA ASP A 253 -0.99 -21.85 -15.18
C ASP A 253 -1.68 -22.13 -13.85
N SER A 254 -2.58 -21.25 -13.41
CA SER A 254 -3.36 -21.44 -12.20
C SER A 254 -4.28 -22.66 -12.29
N PHE A 255 -4.96 -22.86 -13.43
CA PHE A 255 -5.81 -24.01 -13.63
C PHE A 255 -5.01 -25.31 -13.76
N LYS A 256 -3.85 -25.29 -14.41
CA LYS A 256 -2.94 -26.43 -14.46
C LYS A 256 -2.52 -26.85 -13.06
N PHE A 257 -2.11 -25.90 -12.24
CA PHE A 257 -1.72 -26.11 -10.85
C PHE A 257 -2.86 -26.73 -10.01
N LEU A 258 -4.09 -26.21 -10.14
CA LEU A 258 -5.25 -26.76 -9.45
C LEU A 258 -5.55 -28.21 -9.88
N ARG A 259 -5.34 -28.56 -11.17
CA ARG A 259 -5.49 -29.95 -11.66
C ARG A 259 -4.44 -30.87 -11.04
N GLU A 260 -3.19 -30.44 -11.00
CA GLU A 260 -2.09 -31.22 -10.42
C GLU A 260 -2.28 -31.49 -8.94
N LEU A 261 -2.90 -30.57 -8.20
CA LEU A 261 -3.26 -30.75 -6.79
C LEU A 261 -4.58 -31.49 -6.54
N GLY A 262 -5.34 -31.81 -7.59
CA GLY A 262 -6.66 -32.43 -7.45
C GLY A 262 -7.80 -31.49 -7.04
N PHE A 263 -7.56 -30.17 -6.95
CA PHE A 263 -8.55 -29.16 -6.56
C PHE A 263 -9.21 -28.44 -7.75
N TYR A 264 -9.00 -28.91 -8.95
CA TYR A 264 -9.48 -28.20 -10.14
C TYR A 264 -11.01 -28.02 -10.15
N GLN A 265 -11.76 -29.07 -9.80
CA GLN A 265 -13.22 -28.99 -9.81
C GLN A 265 -13.74 -28.02 -8.74
N ASP A 266 -13.17 -28.04 -7.56
CA ASP A 266 -13.56 -27.14 -6.48
C ASP A 266 -13.21 -25.69 -6.82
N GLY A 267 -12.02 -25.44 -7.37
CA GLY A 267 -11.61 -24.12 -7.84
C GLY A 267 -12.48 -23.59 -8.98
N MET A 268 -12.90 -24.43 -9.91
CA MET A 268 -13.83 -24.04 -10.98
C MET A 268 -15.23 -23.75 -10.44
N ASN A 269 -15.73 -24.54 -9.50
CA ASN A 269 -17.01 -24.29 -8.85
C ASN A 269 -16.98 -22.96 -8.12
N GLU A 270 -15.94 -22.65 -7.38
CA GLU A 270 -15.75 -21.38 -6.69
C GLU A 270 -15.68 -20.21 -7.67
N PHE A 271 -14.90 -20.32 -8.75
CA PHE A 271 -14.83 -19.33 -9.81
C PHE A 271 -16.19 -19.02 -10.43
N PHE A 272 -16.97 -20.05 -10.79
CA PHE A 272 -18.31 -19.84 -11.34
C PHE A 272 -19.28 -19.26 -10.33
N ASN A 273 -19.18 -19.62 -9.05
CA ASN A 273 -20.00 -19.03 -7.99
C ASN A 273 -19.71 -17.54 -7.82
N ILE A 274 -18.42 -17.15 -7.82
CA ILE A 274 -18.00 -15.74 -7.77
C ILE A 274 -18.50 -14.99 -9.00
N GLN A 275 -18.31 -15.53 -10.20
CA GLN A 275 -18.80 -14.92 -11.45
C GLN A 275 -20.33 -14.72 -11.43
N ASN A 276 -21.08 -15.73 -11.01
CA ASN A 276 -22.52 -15.64 -10.91
C ASN A 276 -22.94 -14.58 -9.88
N THR A 277 -22.26 -14.51 -8.75
CA THR A 277 -22.51 -13.50 -7.71
C THR A 277 -22.24 -12.10 -8.26
N ILE A 278 -21.12 -11.87 -8.93
CA ILE A 278 -20.79 -10.58 -9.55
C ILE A 278 -21.84 -10.20 -10.60
N ASN A 279 -22.24 -11.13 -11.46
CA ASN A 279 -23.24 -10.90 -12.51
C ASN A 279 -24.62 -10.58 -11.95
N GLN A 280 -24.94 -11.06 -10.75
CA GLN A 280 -26.19 -10.78 -10.06
C GLN A 280 -26.15 -9.50 -9.21
N MET A 281 -24.96 -8.97 -8.95
CA MET A 281 -24.83 -7.69 -8.24
C MET A 281 -25.39 -6.56 -9.11
N PRO A 282 -26.37 -5.78 -8.61
CA PRO A 282 -26.84 -4.62 -9.35
C PRO A 282 -25.68 -3.65 -9.50
N LEU A 283 -25.41 -3.20 -10.73
CA LEU A 283 -24.52 -2.06 -10.99
C LEU A 283 -25.09 -0.84 -10.26
N LEU A 284 -24.63 -0.62 -9.06
CA LEU A 284 -24.96 0.58 -8.29
C LEU A 284 -24.14 1.71 -8.89
N THR A 285 -24.78 2.60 -9.62
CA THR A 285 -24.16 3.90 -9.93
C THR A 285 -23.96 4.66 -8.61
N TYR A 286 -22.95 5.52 -8.55
CA TYR A 286 -22.70 6.39 -7.39
C TYR A 286 -23.99 7.09 -6.91
N LYS A 287 -24.80 7.60 -7.83
CA LYS A 287 -26.11 8.21 -7.52
C LYS A 287 -27.03 7.24 -6.78
N LYS A 288 -27.19 6.01 -7.28
CA LYS A 288 -28.03 4.98 -6.62
C LYS A 288 -27.49 4.56 -5.26
N LEU A 289 -26.17 4.55 -5.08
CA LEU A 289 -25.55 4.28 -3.77
C LEU A 289 -25.85 5.41 -2.79
N ILE A 290 -25.64 6.66 -3.19
CA ILE A 290 -25.93 7.83 -2.36
C ILE A 290 -27.43 7.93 -2.04
N ASP A 291 -28.32 7.64 -3.00
CA ASP A 291 -29.76 7.60 -2.75
C ASP A 291 -30.13 6.50 -1.74
N LYS A 292 -29.50 5.32 -1.83
CA LYS A 292 -29.67 4.23 -0.85
C LYS A 292 -29.04 4.53 0.53
N LEU A 293 -27.93 5.27 0.57
CA LEU A 293 -27.27 5.72 1.79
C LEU A 293 -27.78 7.07 2.28
N GLY A 294 -28.78 7.64 1.63
CA GLY A 294 -29.33 8.97 1.92
C GLY A 294 -29.80 9.17 3.36
N PHE A 295 -30.15 8.08 4.06
CA PHE A 295 -30.41 8.09 5.50
C PHE A 295 -29.16 8.35 6.35
N MET A 296 -27.94 8.18 5.80
CA MET A 296 -26.67 8.48 6.50
C MET A 296 -26.28 9.96 6.40
N ARG A 297 -27.00 10.76 5.59
CA ARG A 297 -26.71 12.19 5.42
C ARG A 297 -27.05 13.07 6.63
N GLU A 298 -27.89 12.61 7.55
CA GLU A 298 -28.41 13.45 8.63
C GLU A 298 -27.74 13.22 10.01
N GLY A 299 -26.72 12.36 10.13
CA GLY A 299 -26.24 12.01 11.47
C GLY A 299 -24.75 11.77 11.69
N PHE A 300 -23.91 11.70 10.68
CA PHE A 300 -22.48 11.36 10.91
C PHE A 300 -21.54 12.21 10.05
N TRP A 301 -21.15 13.34 10.63
CA TRP A 301 -19.92 14.04 10.27
C TRP A 301 -18.89 13.80 11.38
N TRP A 302 -17.82 13.12 11.03
CA TRP A 302 -16.57 13.08 11.78
C TRP A 302 -15.50 13.80 11.01
#